data_57bc7b859a059c34a123ca5e31584e1e
#
_entry.id   57bc7b859a059c34a123ca5e31584e1e
#
_cell.length_a   1.000
_cell.length_b   1.000
_cell.length_c   1.000
_cell.angle_alpha   90.00
_cell.angle_beta   90.00
_cell.angle_gamma   90.00
#
_symmetry.space_group_name_H-M   'P 1'
#
loop_
_entity.id
_entity.type
_entity.pdbx_description
1 polymer ?
#
loop_
_entity_poly.entity_id
_entity_poly.type
_entity_poly.pdbx_seq_one_letter_code
_entity_poly.pdbx_strand_id
1 'polypeptide(L)'
;MTKVSDPIRIGSFTLKNRMTMAPTVKFDLAGPDGILSDEHVKHYSERASHGIALLCVEATAVTPDGRFDEKHIGLWDDSQIEKHRLVTEACRNNGVVSLIQLNHTGIGTNPAVGRPIGPSSVPCRTGMSEEMSVDDIHRMQSMFVAAAVRAKKAGYDGIQLHGCHGYLINQFVCRKTNLRTDEYGGSAENMARFACEIIRGIREACGSGFIVSVRTVGADPDLSTAAEVAKYYVEAGCDYLQVSSGIEHPDPSLAAEGAPYNLICSLGVHFHDVFKGKVPVSCVNGIMDPELVRYLIENELTDTVDLARAMLADPRFPEAVLEGKEFVRCFECKACQYGPFTKHVCPAAVRRGAIVL
;
A
#
# COMPACT_ATOMS: atom_id res chain seq x y z
N MET A 1 -21.71 -9.67 -16.99
CA MET A 1 -20.34 -9.15 -17.27
C MET A 1 -20.12 -7.99 -16.33
N THR A 2 -19.13 -8.10 -15.48
CA THR A 2 -18.76 -7.10 -14.48
C THR A 2 -18.27 -5.82 -15.16
N LYS A 3 -18.69 -4.65 -14.65
CA LYS A 3 -18.26 -3.34 -15.19
C LYS A 3 -17.39 -2.60 -14.19
N VAL A 4 -16.56 -1.68 -14.64
CA VAL A 4 -15.75 -0.83 -13.78
C VAL A 4 -16.63 0.01 -12.83
N SER A 5 -17.79 0.44 -13.30
CA SER A 5 -18.79 1.22 -12.52
C SER A 5 -19.57 0.39 -11.50
N ASP A 6 -19.49 -0.95 -11.51
CA ASP A 6 -20.25 -1.78 -10.60
C ASP A 6 -19.69 -1.66 -9.18
N PRO A 7 -20.55 -1.56 -8.16
CA PRO A 7 -20.11 -1.51 -6.77
C PRO A 7 -19.44 -2.83 -6.36
N ILE A 8 -18.57 -2.74 -5.37
CA ILE A 8 -17.93 -3.90 -4.74
C ILE A 8 -17.84 -3.74 -3.24
N ARG A 9 -18.02 -4.83 -2.50
CA ARG A 9 -17.87 -4.83 -1.04
C ARG A 9 -16.46 -5.17 -0.62
N ILE A 10 -15.89 -4.33 0.27
CA ILE A 10 -14.63 -4.58 0.97
C ILE A 10 -14.88 -4.42 2.47
N GLY A 11 -14.74 -5.51 3.22
CA GLY A 11 -15.12 -5.55 4.63
C GLY A 11 -16.58 -5.12 4.85
N SER A 12 -16.81 -4.09 5.66
CA SER A 12 -18.12 -3.51 5.94
C SER A 12 -18.56 -2.42 4.96
N PHE A 13 -17.71 -2.00 4.03
CA PHE A 13 -17.96 -0.90 3.10
C PHE A 13 -18.31 -1.37 1.69
N THR A 14 -19.14 -0.60 1.01
CA THR A 14 -19.42 -0.79 -0.42
C THR A 14 -18.79 0.34 -1.20
N LEU A 15 -17.81 0.02 -2.03
CA LEU A 15 -17.18 0.95 -2.96
C LEU A 15 -18.13 1.23 -4.12
N LYS A 16 -18.20 2.51 -4.55
CA LYS A 16 -19.08 2.97 -5.66
C LYS A 16 -18.64 2.49 -7.04
N ASN A 17 -17.39 2.05 -7.22
CA ASN A 17 -16.83 1.46 -8.43
C ASN A 17 -15.58 0.65 -8.08
N ARG A 18 -14.88 0.11 -9.08
CA ARG A 18 -13.76 -0.82 -8.90
C ARG A 18 -12.37 -0.18 -9.04
N MET A 19 -12.28 1.14 -8.93
CA MET A 19 -11.00 1.86 -9.00
C MET A 19 -10.57 2.35 -7.61
N THR A 20 -9.34 2.03 -7.25
CA THR A 20 -8.69 2.43 -5.99
C THR A 20 -7.42 3.23 -6.26
N MET A 21 -7.07 4.15 -5.39
CA MET A 21 -5.82 4.89 -5.47
C MET A 21 -4.77 4.20 -4.59
N ALA A 22 -3.69 3.72 -5.21
CA ALA A 22 -2.55 3.16 -4.51
C ALA A 22 -1.84 4.19 -3.63
N PRO A 23 -1.31 3.80 -2.47
CA PRO A 23 -0.47 4.67 -1.65
C PRO A 23 0.77 5.10 -2.44
N THR A 24 0.96 6.41 -2.56
CA THR A 24 2.06 7.01 -3.34
C THR A 24 2.66 8.15 -2.54
N VAL A 25 3.91 7.97 -2.07
CA VAL A 25 4.61 8.92 -1.20
C VAL A 25 4.72 10.30 -1.84
N LYS A 26 4.39 11.32 -1.07
CA LYS A 26 4.65 12.73 -1.36
C LYS A 26 5.94 13.14 -0.68
N PHE A 27 7.02 13.14 -1.46
CA PHE A 27 8.36 13.41 -0.94
C PHE A 27 8.54 14.84 -0.46
N ASP A 28 9.38 15.03 0.55
CA ASP A 28 9.89 16.32 1.05
C ASP A 28 8.83 17.29 1.62
N LEU A 29 7.65 16.82 1.99
CA LEU A 29 6.56 17.69 2.43
C LEU A 29 6.26 17.67 3.94
N ALA A 30 6.64 16.61 4.67
CA ALA A 30 6.43 16.55 6.12
C ALA A 30 7.55 17.26 6.87
N GLY A 31 7.27 17.70 8.09
CA GLY A 31 8.27 18.14 9.06
C GLY A 31 8.87 16.97 9.85
N PRO A 32 9.86 17.25 10.72
CA PRO A 32 10.48 16.22 11.56
C PRO A 32 9.52 15.59 12.57
N ASP A 33 8.40 16.24 12.84
CA ASP A 33 7.28 15.75 13.66
C ASP A 33 6.38 14.74 12.94
N GLY A 34 6.59 14.52 11.63
CA GLY A 34 5.82 13.62 10.80
C GLY A 34 4.37 14.06 10.54
N ILE A 35 4.02 15.31 10.83
CA ILE A 35 2.67 15.84 10.58
C ILE A 35 2.49 16.09 9.08
N LEU A 36 1.31 15.74 8.54
CA LEU A 36 0.95 16.09 7.17
C LEU A 36 0.97 17.60 6.95
N SER A 37 1.57 18.06 5.83
CA SER A 37 1.48 19.45 5.38
C SER A 37 0.12 19.75 4.72
N ASP A 38 -0.16 21.04 4.49
CA ASP A 38 -1.34 21.47 3.75
C ASP A 38 -1.32 20.99 2.29
N GLU A 39 -0.14 20.79 1.70
CA GLU A 39 0.05 20.23 0.38
C GLU A 39 -0.37 18.75 0.32
N HIS A 40 -0.12 17.96 1.36
CA HIS A 40 -0.66 16.60 1.47
C HIS A 40 -2.19 16.63 1.50
N VAL A 41 -2.79 17.47 2.34
CA VAL A 41 -4.25 17.61 2.44
C VAL A 41 -4.84 17.99 1.08
N LYS A 42 -4.27 19.00 0.41
CA LYS A 42 -4.68 19.43 -0.94
C LYS A 42 -4.57 18.29 -1.95
N HIS A 43 -3.44 17.56 -1.93
CA HIS A 43 -3.19 16.43 -2.83
C HIS A 43 -4.27 15.35 -2.74
N TYR A 44 -4.60 14.92 -1.52
CA TYR A 44 -5.60 13.87 -1.30
C TYR A 44 -7.03 14.37 -1.53
N SER A 45 -7.35 15.60 -1.13
CA SER A 45 -8.67 16.21 -1.36
C SER A 45 -8.99 16.34 -2.84
N GLU A 46 -8.02 16.78 -3.66
CA GLU A 46 -8.17 16.85 -5.12
C GLU A 46 -8.47 15.46 -5.71
N ARG A 47 -7.77 14.42 -5.27
CA ARG A 47 -7.96 13.07 -5.80
C ARG A 47 -9.27 12.43 -5.37
N ALA A 48 -9.74 12.73 -4.18
CA ALA A 48 -11.03 12.26 -3.69
C ALA A 48 -12.21 12.82 -4.52
N SER A 49 -12.07 14.00 -5.13
CA SER A 49 -13.18 14.69 -5.84
C SER A 49 -13.44 14.19 -7.27
N HIS A 50 -12.63 13.29 -7.82
CA HIS A 50 -12.68 12.89 -9.24
C HIS A 50 -13.08 11.42 -9.47
N GLY A 51 -14.00 10.89 -8.68
CA GLY A 51 -14.65 9.61 -8.99
C GLY A 51 -13.94 8.34 -8.51
N ILE A 52 -12.79 8.44 -7.86
CA ILE A 52 -12.15 7.28 -7.21
C ILE A 52 -13.08 6.70 -6.12
N ALA A 53 -13.07 5.38 -5.91
CA ALA A 53 -13.93 4.75 -4.92
C ALA A 53 -13.25 4.50 -3.57
N LEU A 54 -11.95 4.22 -3.59
CA LEU A 54 -11.12 4.08 -2.40
C LEU A 54 -9.80 4.83 -2.61
N LEU A 55 -9.36 5.53 -1.58
CA LEU A 55 -8.09 6.25 -1.56
C LEU A 55 -7.26 5.74 -0.38
N CYS A 56 -6.04 5.25 -0.68
CA CYS A 56 -5.08 4.89 0.34
C CYS A 56 -4.01 5.99 0.47
N VAL A 57 -3.92 6.59 1.65
CA VAL A 57 -2.85 7.55 1.97
C VAL A 57 -1.52 6.81 1.99
N GLU A 58 -0.47 7.49 1.56
CA GLU A 58 0.89 6.97 1.43
C GLU A 58 1.43 6.22 2.65
N ALA A 59 2.52 5.50 2.44
CA ALA A 59 3.26 4.86 3.53
C ALA A 59 3.49 5.86 4.67
N THR A 60 3.03 5.50 5.87
CA THR A 60 2.99 6.34 7.07
C THR A 60 3.69 5.60 8.18
N ALA A 61 4.73 6.19 8.75
CA ALA A 61 5.56 5.52 9.75
C ALA A 61 4.80 5.32 11.07
N VAL A 62 4.91 4.13 11.66
CA VAL A 62 4.31 3.79 12.95
C VAL A 62 5.19 4.15 14.15
N THR A 63 6.47 4.49 13.88
CA THR A 63 7.45 4.98 14.86
C THR A 63 8.35 6.04 14.23
N PRO A 64 8.94 6.97 15.00
CA PRO A 64 9.83 7.99 14.45
C PRO A 64 11.05 7.43 13.73
N ASP A 65 11.58 6.31 14.21
CA ASP A 65 12.77 5.62 13.68
C ASP A 65 12.46 4.67 12.51
N GLY A 66 11.19 4.41 12.22
CA GLY A 66 10.74 3.60 11.08
C GLY A 66 10.53 4.37 9.77
N ARG A 67 10.93 5.64 9.69
CA ARG A 67 10.75 6.53 8.53
C ARG A 67 11.76 6.27 7.41
N PHE A 68 11.40 6.66 6.18
CA PHE A 68 12.35 6.71 5.05
C PHE A 68 13.42 7.80 5.25
N ASP A 69 13.00 8.96 5.78
CA ASP A 69 13.80 10.13 6.07
C ASP A 69 13.08 11.04 7.08
N GLU A 70 13.67 12.18 7.39
CA GLU A 70 13.14 13.15 8.36
C GLU A 70 11.86 13.87 7.89
N LYS A 71 11.53 13.81 6.60
CA LYS A 71 10.37 14.46 5.99
C LYS A 71 9.23 13.50 5.66
N HIS A 72 9.29 12.29 6.20
CA HIS A 72 8.27 11.27 6.00
C HIS A 72 7.16 11.39 7.05
N ILE A 73 5.90 11.30 6.62
CA ILE A 73 4.74 11.37 7.50
C ILE A 73 4.67 10.19 8.47
N GLY A 74 4.03 10.42 9.61
CA GLY A 74 3.84 9.42 10.65
C GLY A 74 2.48 9.44 11.31
N LEU A 75 2.24 8.39 12.09
CA LEU A 75 1.06 8.27 12.95
C LEU A 75 1.42 7.58 14.27
N TRP A 76 2.55 7.98 14.85
CA TRP A 76 3.06 7.46 16.12
C TRP A 76 2.64 8.28 17.35
N ASP A 77 2.07 9.49 17.13
CA ASP A 77 1.64 10.40 18.19
C ASP A 77 0.25 10.97 17.92
N ASP A 78 -0.51 11.23 18.96
CA ASP A 78 -1.87 11.76 18.85
C ASP A 78 -1.93 13.18 18.24
N SER A 79 -0.85 13.97 18.35
CA SER A 79 -0.74 15.29 17.70
C SER A 79 -0.83 15.25 16.17
N GLN A 80 -0.54 14.10 15.56
CA GLN A 80 -0.62 13.90 14.12
C GLN A 80 -2.06 13.69 13.61
N ILE A 81 -3.01 13.34 14.49
CA ILE A 81 -4.39 12.96 14.12
C ILE A 81 -5.13 14.07 13.37
N GLU A 82 -5.02 15.31 13.81
CA GLU A 82 -5.87 16.40 13.32
C GLU A 82 -5.68 16.69 11.83
N LYS A 83 -4.44 16.66 11.33
CA LYS A 83 -4.17 16.84 9.89
C LYS A 83 -4.68 15.67 9.05
N HIS A 84 -4.62 14.44 9.57
CA HIS A 84 -5.22 13.28 8.92
C HIS A 84 -6.75 13.39 8.83
N ARG A 85 -7.41 14.00 9.83
CA ARG A 85 -8.86 14.24 9.84
C ARG A 85 -9.31 15.05 8.63
N LEU A 86 -8.56 16.07 8.21
CA LEU A 86 -8.88 16.87 7.02
C LEU A 86 -8.92 16.03 5.74
N VAL A 87 -8.04 15.03 5.63
CA VAL A 87 -8.03 14.09 4.49
C VAL A 87 -9.24 13.16 4.52
N THR A 88 -9.55 12.58 5.69
CA THR A 88 -10.70 11.66 5.82
C THR A 88 -12.04 12.38 5.63
N GLU A 89 -12.17 13.64 6.05
CA GLU A 89 -13.34 14.48 5.78
C GLU A 89 -13.50 14.75 4.29
N ALA A 90 -12.42 15.09 3.58
CA ALA A 90 -12.46 15.27 2.13
C ALA A 90 -12.89 13.98 1.41
N CYS A 91 -12.39 12.81 1.82
CA CYS A 91 -12.82 11.52 1.28
C CYS A 91 -14.31 11.27 1.54
N ARG A 92 -14.76 11.44 2.78
CA ARG A 92 -16.16 11.24 3.19
C ARG A 92 -17.12 12.13 2.41
N ASN A 93 -16.78 13.42 2.24
CA ASN A 93 -17.59 14.39 1.50
C ASN A 93 -17.76 14.04 0.02
N ASN A 94 -16.87 13.19 -0.53
CA ASN A 94 -16.91 12.71 -1.91
C ASN A 94 -17.35 11.23 -2.03
N GLY A 95 -17.81 10.60 -0.96
CA GLY A 95 -18.21 9.18 -0.94
C GLY A 95 -17.05 8.25 -1.32
N VAL A 96 -15.85 8.56 -0.83
CA VAL A 96 -14.62 7.78 -1.04
C VAL A 96 -14.26 7.08 0.26
N VAL A 97 -14.06 5.77 0.21
CA VAL A 97 -13.52 5.00 1.34
C VAL A 97 -12.04 5.34 1.52
N SER A 98 -11.64 5.66 2.74
CA SER A 98 -10.29 6.13 3.06
C SER A 98 -9.50 5.10 3.85
N LEU A 99 -8.33 4.71 3.33
CA LEU A 99 -7.34 3.91 4.04
C LEU A 99 -6.05 4.73 4.24
N ILE A 100 -5.22 4.30 5.19
CA ILE A 100 -3.86 4.81 5.36
C ILE A 100 -2.89 3.64 5.43
N GLN A 101 -1.78 3.71 4.69
CA GLN A 101 -0.80 2.63 4.68
C GLN A 101 0.17 2.77 5.86
N LEU A 102 0.14 1.83 6.79
CA LEU A 102 1.04 1.76 7.93
C LEU A 102 2.34 1.05 7.55
N ASN A 103 3.47 1.68 7.88
CA ASN A 103 4.79 1.24 7.47
C ASN A 103 5.84 1.35 8.58
N HIS A 104 6.85 0.51 8.49
CA HIS A 104 8.16 0.64 9.13
C HIS A 104 9.22 0.15 8.15
N THR A 105 10.26 0.94 7.95
CA THR A 105 11.28 0.65 6.92
C THR A 105 12.18 -0.55 7.26
N GLY A 106 12.26 -0.92 8.54
CA GLY A 106 13.01 -2.10 8.97
C GLY A 106 14.50 -1.99 8.66
N ILE A 107 15.06 -2.97 7.94
CA ILE A 107 16.46 -3.00 7.48
C ILE A 107 16.78 -1.78 6.58
N GLY A 108 15.76 -1.23 5.89
CA GLY A 108 15.88 -0.03 5.03
C GLY A 108 15.84 1.30 5.77
N THR A 109 15.85 1.30 7.11
CA THR A 109 15.80 2.54 7.91
C THR A 109 16.96 3.48 7.54
N ASN A 110 16.61 4.75 7.33
CA ASN A 110 17.60 5.79 7.08
C ASN A 110 18.36 6.09 8.37
N PRO A 111 19.72 6.05 8.35
CA PRO A 111 20.55 6.33 9.54
C PRO A 111 20.31 7.69 10.20
N ALA A 112 19.79 8.67 9.45
CA ALA A 112 19.47 9.99 9.98
C ALA A 112 18.26 9.96 10.96
N VAL A 113 17.40 8.94 10.88
CA VAL A 113 16.19 8.84 11.68
C VAL A 113 16.18 7.67 12.67
N GLY A 114 16.97 6.63 12.43
CA GLY A 114 16.99 5.47 13.32
C GLY A 114 18.03 4.42 12.95
N ARG A 115 17.97 3.27 13.61
CA ARG A 115 18.86 2.13 13.34
C ARG A 115 18.13 1.10 12.47
N PRO A 116 18.82 0.50 11.47
CA PRO A 116 18.27 -0.61 10.71
C PRO A 116 18.02 -1.82 11.64
N ILE A 117 16.77 -2.22 11.74
CA ILE A 117 16.32 -3.41 12.49
C ILE A 117 15.58 -4.35 11.56
N GLY A 118 15.56 -5.63 11.86
CA GLY A 118 14.83 -6.60 11.03
C GLY A 118 14.66 -7.94 11.69
N PRO A 119 14.05 -8.92 11.00
CA PRO A 119 13.87 -10.25 11.55
C PRO A 119 15.19 -10.95 11.89
N SER A 120 16.27 -10.64 11.16
CA SER A 120 17.60 -11.18 11.40
C SER A 120 18.69 -10.14 11.15
N SER A 121 19.89 -10.37 11.68
CA SER A 121 21.06 -9.56 11.37
C SER A 121 21.58 -9.93 9.98
N VAL A 122 21.36 -9.03 9.03
CA VAL A 122 21.77 -9.20 7.62
C VAL A 122 22.45 -7.93 7.10
N PRO A 123 23.23 -8.01 6.00
CA PRO A 123 23.84 -6.83 5.40
C PRO A 123 22.79 -5.78 5.01
N CYS A 124 23.04 -4.53 5.38
CA CYS A 124 22.23 -3.38 5.05
C CYS A 124 23.11 -2.21 4.59
N ARG A 125 22.49 -1.08 4.24
CA ARG A 125 23.20 0.10 3.72
C ARG A 125 24.33 0.62 4.63
N THR A 126 24.22 0.42 5.94
CA THR A 126 25.13 0.97 6.96
C THR A 126 25.95 -0.09 7.69
N GLY A 127 26.00 -1.32 7.18
CA GLY A 127 26.72 -2.44 7.79
C GLY A 127 25.80 -3.64 7.97
N MET A 128 25.52 -4.04 9.21
CA MET A 128 24.58 -5.11 9.56
C MET A 128 23.37 -4.50 10.26
N SER A 129 22.18 -5.04 9.95
CA SER A 129 20.96 -4.73 10.71
C SER A 129 21.01 -5.38 12.09
N GLU A 130 20.31 -4.78 13.06
CA GLU A 130 20.05 -5.42 14.35
C GLU A 130 18.92 -6.43 14.20
N GLU A 131 19.12 -7.65 14.73
CA GLU A 131 18.08 -8.66 14.82
C GLU A 131 17.10 -8.29 15.94
N MET A 132 15.82 -8.29 15.64
CA MET A 132 14.76 -8.08 16.63
C MET A 132 14.65 -9.29 17.57
N SER A 133 14.70 -9.05 18.88
CA SER A 133 14.26 -10.06 19.86
C SER A 133 12.74 -10.29 19.74
N VAL A 134 12.23 -11.37 20.35
CA VAL A 134 10.77 -11.61 20.39
C VAL A 134 10.05 -10.46 21.11
N ASP A 135 10.66 -9.88 22.15
CA ASP A 135 10.10 -8.69 22.84
C ASP A 135 10.07 -7.46 21.92
N ASP A 136 11.09 -7.26 21.07
CA ASP A 136 11.09 -6.20 20.04
C ASP A 136 9.99 -6.40 19.03
N ILE A 137 9.76 -7.65 18.60
CA ILE A 137 8.68 -8.03 17.69
C ILE A 137 7.33 -7.64 18.30
N HIS A 138 7.04 -8.07 19.53
CA HIS A 138 5.78 -7.76 20.22
C HIS A 138 5.59 -6.25 20.43
N ARG A 139 6.67 -5.52 20.79
CA ARG A 139 6.64 -4.07 20.91
C ARG A 139 6.31 -3.42 19.56
N MET A 140 6.95 -3.85 18.48
CA MET A 140 6.69 -3.31 17.13
C MET A 140 5.25 -3.57 16.68
N GLN A 141 4.72 -4.77 16.92
CA GLN A 141 3.32 -5.09 16.64
C GLN A 141 2.38 -4.15 17.38
N SER A 142 2.67 -3.87 18.66
CA SER A 142 1.89 -2.91 19.46
C SER A 142 1.92 -1.49 18.87
N MET A 143 3.04 -1.05 18.26
CA MET A 143 3.12 0.25 17.57
C MET A 143 2.23 0.30 16.31
N PHE A 144 2.18 -0.77 15.52
CA PHE A 144 1.24 -0.87 14.40
C PHE A 144 -0.21 -0.80 14.85
N VAL A 145 -0.57 -1.51 15.91
CA VAL A 145 -1.93 -1.48 16.48
C VAL A 145 -2.27 -0.08 16.99
N ALA A 146 -1.35 0.57 17.71
CA ALA A 146 -1.55 1.93 18.21
C ALA A 146 -1.74 2.94 17.07
N ALA A 147 -0.97 2.82 15.97
CA ALA A 147 -1.14 3.63 14.78
C ALA A 147 -2.51 3.39 14.11
N ALA A 148 -2.98 2.15 14.05
CA ALA A 148 -4.32 1.83 13.52
C ALA A 148 -5.44 2.45 14.39
N VAL A 149 -5.30 2.47 15.71
CA VAL A 149 -6.24 3.14 16.62
C VAL A 149 -6.26 4.66 16.36
N ARG A 150 -5.09 5.28 16.13
CA ARG A 150 -5.00 6.70 15.73
C ARG A 150 -5.63 6.95 14.36
N ALA A 151 -5.42 6.07 13.40
CA ALA A 151 -6.08 6.15 12.10
C ALA A 151 -7.60 6.15 12.25
N LYS A 152 -8.16 5.26 13.08
CA LYS A 152 -9.58 5.22 13.38
C LYS A 152 -10.06 6.51 14.05
N LYS A 153 -9.30 7.06 15.02
CA LYS A 153 -9.61 8.36 15.66
C LYS A 153 -9.56 9.52 14.65
N ALA A 154 -8.68 9.46 13.66
CA ALA A 154 -8.60 10.42 12.56
C ALA A 154 -9.75 10.30 11.54
N GLY A 155 -10.58 9.26 11.64
CA GLY A 155 -11.75 9.06 10.79
C GLY A 155 -11.50 8.24 9.53
N TYR A 156 -10.37 7.52 9.42
CA TYR A 156 -10.15 6.54 8.36
C TYR A 156 -11.13 5.37 8.49
N ASP A 157 -11.56 4.84 7.37
CA ASP A 157 -12.42 3.66 7.28
C ASP A 157 -11.63 2.36 7.50
N GLY A 158 -10.32 2.43 7.40
CA GLY A 158 -9.41 1.32 7.63
C GLY A 158 -7.94 1.66 7.46
N ILE A 159 -7.11 0.63 7.52
CA ILE A 159 -5.66 0.71 7.26
C ILE A 159 -5.25 -0.28 6.17
N GLN A 160 -4.07 -0.05 5.63
CA GLN A 160 -3.33 -1.01 4.82
C GLN A 160 -1.97 -1.29 5.47
N LEU A 161 -1.65 -2.55 5.73
CA LEU A 161 -0.30 -2.95 6.14
C LEU A 161 0.62 -2.98 4.92
N HIS A 162 1.79 -2.34 5.02
CA HIS A 162 2.80 -2.33 3.95
C HIS A 162 3.65 -3.59 4.01
N GLY A 163 3.14 -4.68 3.43
CA GLY A 163 3.78 -6.00 3.42
C GLY A 163 4.58 -6.31 2.16
N CYS A 164 5.11 -5.30 1.45
CA CYS A 164 5.87 -5.45 0.20
C CYS A 164 7.03 -4.44 0.12
N HIS A 165 7.72 -4.36 -1.02
CA HIS A 165 8.77 -3.39 -1.37
C HIS A 165 10.00 -3.40 -0.45
N GLY A 166 10.25 -4.49 0.26
CA GLY A 166 11.43 -4.64 1.11
C GLY A 166 11.32 -3.98 2.48
N TYR A 167 10.12 -3.58 2.92
CA TYR A 167 9.91 -3.02 4.25
C TYR A 167 9.65 -4.10 5.31
N LEU A 168 9.54 -3.72 6.58
CA LEU A 168 9.64 -4.63 7.72
C LEU A 168 8.75 -5.88 7.60
N ILE A 169 7.48 -5.75 7.24
CA ILE A 169 6.58 -6.89 7.10
C ILE A 169 7.05 -7.82 5.96
N ASN A 170 7.49 -7.27 4.82
CA ASN A 170 8.05 -8.07 3.74
C ASN A 170 9.36 -8.77 4.17
N GLN A 171 10.16 -8.12 5.02
CA GLN A 171 11.42 -8.70 5.49
C GLN A 171 11.19 -9.97 6.31
N PHE A 172 10.05 -10.10 7.01
CA PHE A 172 9.68 -11.35 7.69
C PHE A 172 9.27 -12.46 6.72
N VAL A 173 8.81 -12.13 5.52
CA VAL A 173 8.41 -13.11 4.49
C VAL A 173 9.59 -13.54 3.61
N CYS A 174 10.55 -12.67 3.35
CA CYS A 174 11.67 -12.94 2.46
C CYS A 174 12.77 -13.78 3.13
N ARG A 175 13.13 -14.92 2.53
CA ARG A 175 14.19 -15.82 3.04
C ARG A 175 15.58 -15.20 3.07
N LYS A 176 15.84 -14.13 2.32
CA LYS A 176 17.13 -13.40 2.35
C LYS A 176 17.29 -12.52 3.60
N THR A 177 16.20 -12.12 4.21
CA THR A 177 16.18 -11.21 5.35
C THR A 177 15.67 -11.87 6.63
N ASN A 178 14.91 -12.97 6.52
CA ASN A 178 14.43 -13.74 7.66
C ASN A 178 15.16 -15.09 7.73
N LEU A 179 16.20 -15.14 8.55
CA LEU A 179 17.01 -16.33 8.82
C LEU A 179 16.66 -16.98 10.16
N ARG A 180 15.53 -16.57 10.78
CA ARG A 180 15.09 -17.05 12.10
C ARG A 180 14.73 -18.54 12.06
N THR A 181 14.98 -19.18 13.19
CA THR A 181 14.64 -20.60 13.42
C THR A 181 13.59 -20.78 14.52
N ASP A 182 13.09 -19.66 15.07
CA ASP A 182 12.00 -19.63 16.03
C ASP A 182 10.62 -19.54 15.34
N GLU A 183 9.59 -19.21 16.10
CA GLU A 183 8.20 -19.11 15.64
C GLU A 183 7.92 -17.99 14.61
N TYR A 184 8.89 -17.13 14.30
CA TYR A 184 8.79 -16.08 13.28
C TYR A 184 9.56 -16.39 12.00
N GLY A 185 10.13 -17.60 11.83
CA GLY A 185 10.91 -17.97 10.65
C GLY A 185 10.68 -19.39 10.16
N GLY A 186 11.20 -19.71 8.99
CA GLY A 186 11.20 -21.05 8.39
C GLY A 186 9.96 -21.35 7.55
N SER A 187 8.80 -21.65 8.13
CA SER A 187 7.56 -21.98 7.41
C SER A 187 6.79 -20.74 6.95
N ALA A 188 5.89 -20.90 5.97
CA ALA A 188 4.99 -19.82 5.52
C ALA A 188 4.12 -19.29 6.67
N GLU A 189 3.64 -20.16 7.56
CA GLU A 189 2.90 -19.76 8.76
C GLU A 189 3.72 -18.84 9.67
N ASN A 190 4.96 -19.23 9.96
CA ASN A 190 5.86 -18.45 10.81
C ASN A 190 6.27 -17.13 10.15
N MET A 191 6.53 -17.13 8.85
CA MET A 191 6.79 -15.91 8.07
C MET A 191 5.60 -14.94 8.11
N ALA A 192 4.37 -15.47 8.07
CA ALA A 192 3.15 -14.66 8.16
C ALA A 192 2.86 -14.14 9.57
N ARG A 193 3.36 -14.82 10.61
CA ARG A 193 3.00 -14.61 12.02
C ARG A 193 3.08 -13.15 12.46
N PHE A 194 4.18 -12.47 12.14
CA PHE A 194 4.35 -11.05 12.51
C PHE A 194 3.16 -10.19 12.06
N ALA A 195 2.76 -10.29 10.80
CA ALA A 195 1.64 -9.52 10.27
C ALA A 195 0.28 -10.06 10.75
N CYS A 196 0.12 -11.38 10.92
CA CYS A 196 -1.12 -11.98 11.42
C CYS A 196 -1.45 -11.51 12.84
N GLU A 197 -0.46 -11.38 13.70
CA GLU A 197 -0.65 -10.88 15.06
C GLU A 197 -1.00 -9.38 15.07
N ILE A 198 -0.40 -8.58 14.18
CA ILE A 198 -0.82 -7.18 13.96
C ILE A 198 -2.28 -7.12 13.50
N ILE A 199 -2.69 -7.94 12.52
CA ILE A 199 -4.06 -7.98 12.00
C ILE A 199 -5.05 -8.30 13.12
N ARG A 200 -4.79 -9.35 13.93
CA ARG A 200 -5.62 -9.73 15.06
C ARG A 200 -5.71 -8.63 16.13
N GLY A 201 -4.58 -8.00 16.48
CA GLY A 201 -4.55 -6.88 17.42
C GLY A 201 -5.35 -5.68 16.93
N ILE A 202 -5.30 -5.36 15.64
CA ILE A 202 -6.11 -4.30 15.03
C ILE A 202 -7.60 -4.67 15.06
N ARG A 203 -7.96 -5.92 14.78
CA ARG A 203 -9.35 -6.41 14.88
C ARG A 203 -9.89 -6.27 16.30
N GLU A 204 -9.10 -6.62 17.29
CA GLU A 204 -9.47 -6.47 18.70
C GLU A 204 -9.65 -4.99 19.09
N ALA A 205 -8.70 -4.13 18.73
CA ALA A 205 -8.71 -2.72 19.12
C ALA A 205 -9.69 -1.86 18.32
N CYS A 206 -9.88 -2.15 17.02
CA CYS A 206 -10.67 -1.33 16.11
C CYS A 206 -12.04 -1.95 15.74
N GLY A 207 -12.25 -3.24 15.99
CA GLY A 207 -13.50 -3.93 15.69
C GLY A 207 -13.65 -4.36 14.22
N SER A 208 -14.72 -5.09 13.92
CA SER A 208 -14.98 -5.70 12.61
C SER A 208 -15.45 -4.70 11.54
N GLY A 209 -15.89 -3.51 11.94
CA GLY A 209 -16.31 -2.45 11.02
C GLY A 209 -15.15 -1.66 10.40
N PHE A 210 -13.91 -1.85 10.87
CA PHE A 210 -12.71 -1.16 10.39
C PHE A 210 -11.97 -2.04 9.38
N ILE A 211 -11.71 -1.57 8.16
CA ILE A 211 -11.04 -2.35 7.12
C ILE A 211 -9.58 -2.61 7.52
N VAL A 212 -9.15 -3.86 7.43
CA VAL A 212 -7.74 -4.25 7.47
C VAL A 212 -7.34 -4.80 6.13
N SER A 213 -6.54 -4.03 5.39
CA SER A 213 -5.97 -4.43 4.10
C SER A 213 -4.49 -4.78 4.26
N VAL A 214 -4.00 -5.65 3.41
CA VAL A 214 -2.55 -5.92 3.29
C VAL A 214 -2.12 -5.71 1.84
N ARG A 215 -1.12 -4.85 1.64
CA ARG A 215 -0.39 -4.81 0.39
C ARG A 215 0.75 -5.82 0.49
N THR A 216 0.56 -6.97 -0.15
CA THR A 216 1.43 -8.13 -0.02
C THR A 216 2.36 -8.29 -1.23
N VAL A 217 3.38 -9.11 -1.07
CA VAL A 217 4.23 -9.57 -2.17
C VAL A 217 3.52 -10.65 -2.97
N GLY A 218 3.72 -10.66 -4.30
CA GLY A 218 3.13 -11.67 -5.16
C GLY A 218 4.02 -12.87 -5.43
N ALA A 219 5.35 -12.73 -5.25
CA ALA A 219 6.31 -13.80 -5.54
C ALA A 219 7.63 -13.61 -4.76
N ASP A 220 7.54 -13.49 -3.44
CA ASP A 220 8.69 -13.39 -2.53
C ASP A 220 8.41 -14.25 -1.29
N PRO A 221 9.17 -15.32 -1.04
CA PRO A 221 10.33 -15.79 -1.80
C PRO A 221 10.00 -16.47 -3.13
N ASP A 222 8.80 -16.94 -3.33
CA ASP A 222 8.26 -17.53 -4.55
C ASP A 222 6.73 -17.40 -4.58
N LEU A 223 6.12 -17.64 -5.76
CA LEU A 223 4.68 -17.45 -5.98
C LEU A 223 3.81 -18.30 -5.04
N SER A 224 4.18 -19.57 -4.82
CA SER A 224 3.42 -20.50 -3.98
C SER A 224 3.49 -20.10 -2.50
N THR A 225 4.70 -19.82 -1.99
CA THR A 225 4.90 -19.40 -0.60
C THR A 225 4.21 -18.04 -0.34
N ALA A 226 4.30 -17.09 -1.27
CA ALA A 226 3.62 -15.80 -1.15
C ALA A 226 2.11 -15.94 -1.06
N ALA A 227 1.51 -16.81 -1.87
CA ALA A 227 0.07 -17.10 -1.81
C ALA A 227 -0.32 -17.80 -0.51
N GLU A 228 0.50 -18.72 0.00
CA GLU A 228 0.29 -19.39 1.29
C GLU A 228 0.37 -18.39 2.46
N VAL A 229 1.36 -17.48 2.47
CA VAL A 229 1.48 -16.39 3.45
C VAL A 229 0.23 -15.52 3.42
N ALA A 230 -0.25 -15.13 2.24
CA ALA A 230 -1.45 -14.30 2.10
C ALA A 230 -2.73 -15.02 2.61
N LYS A 231 -2.80 -16.36 2.52
CA LYS A 231 -3.88 -17.14 3.09
C LYS A 231 -3.94 -16.95 4.61
N TYR A 232 -2.81 -17.00 5.31
CA TYR A 232 -2.76 -16.72 6.76
C TYR A 232 -3.21 -15.31 7.09
N TYR A 233 -2.90 -14.30 6.26
CA TYR A 233 -3.42 -12.95 6.46
C TYR A 233 -4.95 -12.89 6.38
N VAL A 234 -5.56 -13.59 5.41
CA VAL A 234 -7.02 -13.69 5.27
C VAL A 234 -7.64 -14.41 6.47
N GLU A 235 -7.05 -15.51 6.92
CA GLU A 235 -7.49 -16.25 8.11
C GLU A 235 -7.34 -15.43 9.40
N ALA A 236 -6.36 -14.52 9.46
CA ALA A 236 -6.18 -13.59 10.58
C ALA A 236 -7.20 -12.44 10.57
N GLY A 237 -7.96 -12.25 9.47
CA GLY A 237 -8.99 -11.22 9.35
C GLY A 237 -8.68 -10.09 8.38
N CYS A 238 -7.80 -10.29 7.39
CA CYS A 238 -7.61 -9.32 6.30
C CYS A 238 -8.85 -9.28 5.40
N ASP A 239 -9.35 -8.06 5.09
CA ASP A 239 -10.53 -7.82 4.25
C ASP A 239 -10.21 -7.58 2.78
N TYR A 240 -8.95 -7.25 2.45
CA TYR A 240 -8.58 -6.80 1.11
C TYR A 240 -7.10 -7.00 0.85
N LEU A 241 -6.74 -7.65 -0.24
CA LEU A 241 -5.38 -7.89 -0.68
C LEU A 241 -5.03 -7.00 -1.88
N GLN A 242 -3.90 -6.32 -1.81
CA GLN A 242 -3.26 -5.63 -2.93
C GLN A 242 -1.92 -6.29 -3.20
N VAL A 243 -1.66 -6.70 -4.45
CA VAL A 243 -0.49 -7.52 -4.78
C VAL A 243 0.57 -6.70 -5.50
N SER A 244 1.80 -6.70 -4.98
CA SER A 244 2.93 -5.93 -5.52
C SER A 244 4.23 -6.76 -5.51
N SER A 245 5.37 -6.11 -5.80
CA SER A 245 6.70 -6.72 -5.77
C SER A 245 7.29 -6.73 -4.36
N GLY A 246 8.21 -7.66 -4.12
CA GLY A 246 8.97 -7.82 -2.89
C GLY A 246 10.43 -7.38 -2.99
N ILE A 247 11.27 -7.96 -2.12
CA ILE A 247 12.73 -7.84 -2.11
C ILE A 247 13.31 -8.58 -3.31
N GLU A 248 12.78 -9.77 -3.59
CA GLU A 248 13.20 -10.57 -4.73
C GLU A 248 12.44 -10.15 -5.99
N HIS A 249 13.14 -10.08 -7.11
CA HIS A 249 12.49 -9.84 -8.38
C HIS A 249 11.74 -11.13 -8.79
N PRO A 250 10.45 -11.03 -9.15
CA PRO A 250 9.71 -12.17 -9.64
C PRO A 250 10.33 -12.74 -10.92
N ASP A 251 10.23 -14.05 -11.10
CA ASP A 251 10.66 -14.72 -12.33
C ASP A 251 9.91 -14.12 -13.53
N PRO A 252 10.61 -13.66 -14.58
CA PRO A 252 9.98 -13.11 -15.77
C PRO A 252 8.98 -14.08 -16.44
N SER A 253 9.13 -15.37 -16.28
CA SER A 253 8.22 -16.40 -16.81
C SER A 253 6.80 -16.34 -16.20
N LEU A 254 6.63 -15.65 -15.06
CA LEU A 254 5.32 -15.42 -14.44
C LEU A 254 4.51 -14.33 -15.16
N ALA A 255 5.11 -13.63 -16.12
CA ALA A 255 4.36 -12.71 -16.98
C ALA A 255 3.40 -13.51 -17.89
N ALA A 256 2.14 -13.08 -17.95
CA ALA A 256 1.17 -13.70 -18.86
C ALA A 256 1.52 -13.36 -20.30
N GLU A 257 1.82 -14.38 -21.12
CA GLU A 257 2.21 -14.21 -22.53
C GLU A 257 1.07 -13.55 -23.33
N GLY A 258 1.40 -12.51 -24.08
CA GLY A 258 0.43 -11.76 -24.91
C GLY A 258 -0.56 -10.90 -24.14
N ALA A 259 -0.50 -10.85 -22.82
CA ALA A 259 -1.38 -10.00 -22.02
C ALA A 259 -1.02 -8.50 -22.17
N PRO A 260 -2.01 -7.59 -22.12
CA PRO A 260 -1.76 -6.16 -22.21
C PRO A 260 -1.21 -5.54 -20.91
N TYR A 261 -0.88 -6.35 -19.91
CA TYR A 261 -0.40 -5.93 -18.60
C TYR A 261 0.96 -6.57 -18.27
N ASN A 262 1.68 -5.97 -17.32
CA ASN A 262 3.04 -6.38 -16.98
C ASN A 262 3.09 -7.49 -15.91
N LEU A 263 4.30 -7.99 -15.67
CA LEU A 263 4.61 -9.05 -14.70
C LEU A 263 4.00 -8.81 -13.31
N ILE A 264 4.09 -7.60 -12.76
CA ILE A 264 3.57 -7.34 -11.41
C ILE A 264 2.03 -7.40 -11.41
N CYS A 265 1.38 -6.95 -12.46
CA CYS A 265 -0.06 -7.10 -12.63
C CYS A 265 -0.45 -8.59 -12.77
N SER A 266 0.37 -9.41 -13.47
CA SER A 266 0.16 -10.87 -13.56
C SER A 266 0.14 -11.55 -12.21
N LEU A 267 0.98 -11.10 -11.25
CA LEU A 267 0.94 -11.63 -9.88
C LEU A 267 -0.40 -11.35 -9.21
N GLY A 268 -0.95 -10.13 -9.41
CA GLY A 268 -2.27 -9.77 -8.89
C GLY A 268 -3.39 -10.63 -9.50
N VAL A 269 -3.35 -10.89 -10.81
CA VAL A 269 -4.28 -11.79 -11.51
C VAL A 269 -4.21 -13.21 -10.91
N HIS A 270 -2.99 -13.73 -10.71
CA HIS A 270 -2.81 -15.04 -10.08
C HIS A 270 -3.43 -15.08 -8.66
N PHE A 271 -3.20 -14.06 -7.84
CA PHE A 271 -3.79 -13.99 -6.51
C PHE A 271 -5.31 -13.89 -6.55
N HIS A 272 -5.87 -13.15 -7.51
CA HIS A 272 -7.31 -13.12 -7.70
C HIS A 272 -7.88 -14.52 -7.94
N ASP A 273 -7.25 -15.33 -8.79
CA ASP A 273 -7.69 -16.70 -9.04
C ASP A 273 -7.62 -17.58 -7.78
N VAL A 274 -6.55 -17.45 -6.97
CA VAL A 274 -6.37 -18.20 -5.72
C VAL A 274 -7.38 -17.80 -4.65
N PHE A 275 -7.72 -16.52 -4.58
CA PHE A 275 -8.57 -15.95 -3.51
C PHE A 275 -10.00 -15.62 -3.95
N LYS A 276 -10.37 -15.91 -5.20
CA LYS A 276 -11.70 -15.65 -5.76
C LYS A 276 -12.81 -16.16 -4.84
N GLY A 277 -13.73 -15.27 -4.47
CA GLY A 277 -14.84 -15.56 -3.56
C GLY A 277 -14.48 -15.66 -2.07
N LYS A 278 -13.22 -15.44 -1.68
CA LYS A 278 -12.76 -15.45 -0.28
C LYS A 278 -12.50 -14.04 0.24
N VAL A 279 -11.72 -13.27 -0.51
CA VAL A 279 -11.35 -11.88 -0.21
C VAL A 279 -11.13 -11.13 -1.51
N PRO A 280 -11.57 -9.86 -1.63
CA PRO A 280 -11.28 -9.05 -2.81
C PRO A 280 -9.77 -8.84 -3.01
N VAL A 281 -9.33 -8.90 -4.28
CA VAL A 281 -7.93 -8.72 -4.69
C VAL A 281 -7.82 -7.59 -5.69
N SER A 282 -6.78 -6.77 -5.55
CA SER A 282 -6.42 -5.69 -6.48
C SER A 282 -5.13 -5.94 -7.22
N CYS A 283 -5.15 -5.70 -8.52
CA CYS A 283 -3.95 -5.58 -9.34
C CYS A 283 -3.38 -4.16 -9.29
N VAL A 284 -2.07 -4.06 -9.36
CA VAL A 284 -1.33 -2.80 -9.39
C VAL A 284 -0.22 -2.84 -10.45
N ASN A 285 0.33 -1.70 -10.74
CA ASN A 285 1.47 -1.48 -11.63
C ASN A 285 1.13 -1.45 -13.13
N GLY A 286 1.56 -0.38 -13.79
CA GLY A 286 1.40 -0.21 -15.22
C GLY A 286 -0.02 0.15 -15.69
N ILE A 287 -0.98 0.30 -14.78
CA ILE A 287 -2.38 0.60 -15.13
C ILE A 287 -2.52 2.12 -15.29
N MET A 288 -2.38 2.59 -16.54
CA MET A 288 -2.37 4.02 -16.91
C MET A 288 -3.23 4.33 -18.11
N ASP A 289 -3.95 3.34 -18.63
CA ASP A 289 -4.86 3.45 -19.76
C ASP A 289 -6.27 3.04 -19.34
N PRO A 290 -7.33 3.81 -19.66
CA PRO A 290 -8.71 3.43 -19.41
C PRO A 290 -9.09 2.06 -19.98
N GLU A 291 -8.56 1.70 -21.16
CA GLU A 291 -8.85 0.40 -21.77
C GLU A 291 -8.27 -0.77 -20.98
N LEU A 292 -7.07 -0.59 -20.40
CA LEU A 292 -6.49 -1.62 -19.53
C LEU A 292 -7.30 -1.79 -18.23
N VAL A 293 -7.83 -0.71 -17.68
CA VAL A 293 -8.75 -0.80 -16.51
C VAL A 293 -9.97 -1.63 -16.86
N ARG A 294 -10.63 -1.32 -18.00
CA ARG A 294 -11.80 -2.09 -18.47
C ARG A 294 -11.42 -3.54 -18.73
N TYR A 295 -10.32 -3.78 -19.43
CA TYR A 295 -9.85 -5.13 -19.74
C TYR A 295 -9.70 -5.99 -18.49
N LEU A 296 -9.04 -5.49 -17.46
CA LEU A 296 -8.81 -6.24 -16.22
C LEU A 296 -10.12 -6.54 -15.47
N ILE A 297 -11.02 -5.59 -15.38
CA ILE A 297 -12.27 -5.74 -14.63
C ILE A 297 -13.32 -6.53 -15.40
N GLU A 298 -13.53 -6.23 -16.68
CA GLU A 298 -14.60 -6.82 -17.49
C GLU A 298 -14.30 -8.28 -17.89
N ASN A 299 -13.01 -8.66 -17.92
CA ASN A 299 -12.60 -10.06 -18.06
C ASN A 299 -12.46 -10.78 -16.69
N GLU A 300 -12.86 -10.14 -15.60
CA GLU A 300 -12.82 -10.71 -14.23
C GLU A 300 -11.44 -11.22 -13.80
N LEU A 301 -10.39 -10.52 -14.23
CA LEU A 301 -9.00 -10.84 -13.89
C LEU A 301 -8.57 -10.26 -12.53
N THR A 302 -9.35 -9.34 -11.99
CA THR A 302 -9.17 -8.75 -10.66
C THR A 302 -10.47 -8.17 -10.17
N ASP A 303 -10.62 -8.01 -8.86
CA ASP A 303 -11.81 -7.38 -8.27
C ASP A 303 -11.79 -5.85 -8.38
N THR A 304 -10.60 -5.25 -8.24
CA THR A 304 -10.36 -3.82 -8.33
C THR A 304 -9.00 -3.55 -8.98
N VAL A 305 -8.75 -2.31 -9.40
CA VAL A 305 -7.45 -1.85 -9.90
C VAL A 305 -6.89 -0.74 -9.04
N ASP A 306 -5.59 -0.81 -8.74
CA ASP A 306 -4.87 0.15 -7.93
C ASP A 306 -4.10 1.13 -8.82
N LEU A 307 -4.54 2.37 -8.82
CA LEU A 307 -4.04 3.45 -9.67
C LEU A 307 -2.99 4.29 -8.92
N ALA A 308 -1.75 4.30 -9.40
CA ALA A 308 -0.67 5.15 -8.86
C ALA A 308 -0.31 6.27 -9.85
N ARG A 309 0.51 5.96 -10.87
CA ARG A 309 1.04 6.96 -11.80
C ARG A 309 -0.04 7.68 -12.61
N ALA A 310 -1.16 7.03 -12.93
CA ALA A 310 -2.31 7.66 -13.56
C ALA A 310 -2.88 8.79 -12.69
N MET A 311 -3.14 8.50 -11.40
CA MET A 311 -3.65 9.46 -10.42
C MET A 311 -2.63 10.56 -10.06
N LEU A 312 -1.34 10.27 -10.18
CA LEU A 312 -0.28 11.26 -10.00
C LEU A 312 -0.24 12.24 -11.18
N ALA A 313 -0.40 11.75 -12.40
CA ALA A 313 -0.40 12.55 -13.62
C ALA A 313 -1.66 13.42 -13.72
N ASP A 314 -2.83 12.81 -13.52
CA ASP A 314 -4.11 13.52 -13.54
C ASP A 314 -5.13 12.84 -12.59
N PRO A 315 -5.62 13.52 -11.55
CA PRO A 315 -6.64 12.99 -10.66
C PRO A 315 -7.99 12.71 -11.36
N ARG A 316 -8.25 13.27 -12.55
CA ARG A 316 -9.44 13.03 -13.36
C ARG A 316 -9.43 11.70 -14.12
N PHE A 317 -8.37 10.91 -14.00
CA PHE A 317 -8.28 9.60 -14.66
C PHE A 317 -9.50 8.69 -14.39
N PRO A 318 -10.09 8.60 -13.17
CA PRO A 318 -11.29 7.82 -12.96
C PRO A 318 -12.50 8.32 -13.77
N GLU A 319 -12.66 9.63 -13.96
CA GLU A 319 -13.71 10.21 -14.81
C GLU A 319 -13.48 9.85 -16.30
N ALA A 320 -12.22 9.80 -16.74
CA ALA A 320 -11.91 9.33 -18.09
C ALA A 320 -12.29 7.86 -18.31
N VAL A 321 -12.09 7.01 -17.30
CA VAL A 321 -12.50 5.60 -17.35
C VAL A 321 -14.02 5.45 -17.38
N LEU A 322 -14.74 6.18 -16.51
CA LEU A 322 -16.19 6.03 -16.31
C LEU A 322 -17.02 6.77 -17.35
N GLU A 323 -16.56 7.95 -17.79
CA GLU A 323 -17.36 8.90 -18.57
C GLU A 323 -16.73 9.30 -19.90
N GLY A 324 -15.51 8.82 -20.20
CA GLY A 324 -14.78 9.17 -21.42
C GLY A 324 -14.25 10.60 -21.46
N LYS A 325 -14.14 11.28 -20.30
CA LYS A 325 -13.63 12.65 -20.21
C LYS A 325 -12.15 12.73 -20.59
N GLU A 326 -11.72 13.89 -21.08
CA GLU A 326 -10.32 14.16 -21.37
C GLU A 326 -9.48 14.22 -20.08
N PHE A 327 -8.26 13.69 -20.15
CA PHE A 327 -7.28 13.70 -19.08
C PHE A 327 -5.86 13.77 -19.64
N VAL A 328 -4.89 14.13 -18.79
CA VAL A 328 -3.47 14.11 -19.15
C VAL A 328 -2.88 12.75 -18.80
N ARG A 329 -2.51 11.98 -19.84
CA ARG A 329 -1.88 10.66 -19.66
C ARG A 329 -0.53 10.78 -18.95
N CYS A 330 -0.17 9.77 -18.17
CA CYS A 330 1.19 9.59 -17.69
C CYS A 330 2.15 9.47 -18.89
N PHE A 331 3.27 10.22 -18.85
CA PHE A 331 4.25 10.22 -19.95
C PHE A 331 5.16 8.97 -19.96
N GLU A 332 5.00 8.06 -19.02
CA GLU A 332 5.79 6.82 -18.90
C GLU A 332 7.29 7.07 -19.01
N CYS A 333 7.77 8.12 -18.35
CA CYS A 333 9.17 8.54 -18.36
C CYS A 333 10.09 7.35 -18.12
N LYS A 334 11.14 7.18 -18.94
CA LYS A 334 12.11 6.08 -18.87
C LYS A 334 12.66 5.87 -17.45
N ALA A 335 12.89 6.97 -16.72
CA ALA A 335 13.03 6.99 -15.26
C ALA A 335 11.95 7.92 -14.73
N CYS A 336 11.06 7.41 -13.86
CA CYS A 336 9.99 8.24 -13.32
C CYS A 336 10.56 9.44 -12.58
N GLN A 337 10.19 10.67 -13.01
CA GLN A 337 10.69 11.90 -12.41
C GLN A 337 10.08 12.18 -11.03
N TYR A 338 9.14 11.34 -10.60
CA TYR A 338 8.51 11.36 -9.29
C TYR A 338 9.00 10.18 -8.42
N GLY A 339 10.24 9.76 -8.55
CA GLY A 339 10.81 8.69 -7.73
C GLY A 339 11.60 9.26 -6.53
N PRO A 340 11.95 8.40 -5.55
CA PRO A 340 12.63 8.81 -4.31
C PRO A 340 14.03 9.42 -4.52
N PHE A 341 14.62 9.21 -5.70
CA PHE A 341 15.96 9.72 -6.04
C PHE A 341 15.92 10.70 -7.22
N THR A 342 14.77 11.34 -7.46
CA THR A 342 14.56 12.25 -8.59
C THR A 342 14.11 13.64 -8.13
N LYS A 343 13.58 14.45 -9.04
CA LYS A 343 13.12 15.82 -8.74
C LYS A 343 11.78 15.87 -8.00
N HIS A 344 11.13 14.73 -7.72
CA HIS A 344 9.80 14.61 -7.10
C HIS A 344 8.69 15.38 -7.85
N VAL A 345 8.88 15.63 -9.14
CA VAL A 345 7.94 16.39 -9.99
C VAL A 345 7.46 15.51 -11.14
N CYS A 346 6.15 15.35 -11.27
CA CYS A 346 5.55 14.64 -12.40
C CYS A 346 5.38 15.58 -13.61
N PRO A 347 6.08 15.37 -14.76
CA PRO A 347 5.95 16.25 -15.92
C PRO A 347 4.52 16.32 -16.49
N ALA A 348 3.74 15.24 -16.39
CA ALA A 348 2.35 15.24 -16.83
C ALA A 348 1.47 16.13 -15.92
N ALA A 349 1.69 16.09 -14.60
CA ALA A 349 1.00 16.97 -13.66
C ALA A 349 1.36 18.46 -13.90
N VAL A 350 2.63 18.76 -14.22
CA VAL A 350 3.07 20.11 -14.61
C VAL A 350 2.35 20.57 -15.88
N ARG A 351 2.29 19.72 -16.92
CA ARG A 351 1.55 20.03 -18.15
C ARG A 351 0.07 20.33 -17.89
N ARG A 352 -0.53 19.66 -16.93
CA ARG A 352 -1.92 19.91 -16.51
C ARG A 352 -2.09 21.27 -15.80
N GLY A 353 -1.00 21.92 -15.38
CA GLY A 353 -1.02 23.15 -14.58
C GLY A 353 -1.24 22.92 -13.07
N ALA A 354 -1.04 21.70 -12.60
CA ALA A 354 -1.23 21.35 -11.18
C ALA A 354 -0.06 21.76 -10.27
N ILE A 355 1.10 22.03 -10.86
CA ILE A 355 2.33 22.38 -10.12
C ILE A 355 2.89 23.65 -10.77
N VAL A 356 2.92 24.71 -10.00
CA VAL A 356 3.79 25.86 -10.31
C VAL A 356 5.19 25.46 -9.87
N LEU A 357 6.12 25.39 -10.80
CA LEU A 357 7.52 25.09 -10.54
C LEU A 357 8.15 26.18 -9.69
#